data_f11ad51508ccb06dc23353a6631696f4
#
_entry.id   f11ad51508ccb06dc23353a6631696f4
#
_cell.length_a   1.000
_cell.length_b   1.000
_cell.length_c   1.000
_cell.angle_alpha   90.00
_cell.angle_beta   90.00
_cell.angle_gamma   90.00
#
_symmetry.space_group_name_H-M   'P 1'
#
loop_
_entity.id
_entity.type
_entity.pdbx_description
1 polymer ?
#
loop_
_entity_poly.entity_id
_entity_poly.type
_entity_poly.pdbx_seq_one_letter_code
_entity_poly.pdbx_strand_id
1 'polypeptide(L)'
;RSSDLWVGTERELRINDIGYEYATSAGEGVTVLSNEFLTGGVTLGARFAFRERIARLPDREVSLGTKWPVLSVNAFRSFTGLWEGELETWRVNASIDKVFHIRLFGDLSLRLMGGVADPNAPYSYLYNLRGTNGGGTKEDPTLLLAADNTFQTMVANEFLADRYAAFHLKHSFGTLLVKGKHFKPRPGVVYNAGIGDLSAPLNHRGYSFTALKDPFLEAGVVVDNILSGVGVGAYYRHGPYAFADTNDNFVFKVTSSFTF
;
A
#
# COMPACT_ATOMS: atom_id res chain seq x y z
N ARG A 1 19.29 -3.09 -18.19
CA ARG A 1 18.72 -4.31 -17.59
C ARG A 1 17.21 -4.27 -17.75
N SER A 2 16.60 -5.41 -18.03
CA SER A 2 15.15 -5.54 -18.14
C SER A 2 14.54 -6.37 -17.01
N SER A 3 15.35 -6.87 -16.09
CA SER A 3 14.92 -7.69 -14.96
C SER A 3 15.90 -7.59 -13.80
N ASP A 4 15.37 -7.56 -12.59
CA ASP A 4 16.12 -7.64 -11.34
C ASP A 4 15.54 -8.82 -10.56
N LEU A 5 16.43 -9.66 -10.03
CA LEU A 5 16.09 -10.76 -9.13
C LEU A 5 16.84 -10.54 -7.82
N TRP A 6 16.18 -10.77 -6.70
CA TRP A 6 16.83 -10.71 -5.39
C TRP A 6 16.34 -11.84 -4.49
N VAL A 7 17.22 -12.24 -3.63
CA VAL A 7 16.95 -13.19 -2.56
C VAL A 7 17.35 -12.51 -1.26
N GLY A 8 16.49 -12.54 -0.29
CA GLY A 8 16.73 -12.04 1.06
C GLY A 8 16.47 -13.13 2.08
N THR A 9 17.17 -13.05 3.19
CA THR A 9 16.92 -13.89 4.35
C THR A 9 16.67 -12.96 5.54
N GLU A 10 15.71 -13.31 6.38
CA GLU A 10 15.36 -12.48 7.53
C GLU A 10 15.08 -13.33 8.77
N ARG A 11 15.48 -12.80 9.93
CA ARG A 11 15.05 -13.24 11.24
C ARG A 11 14.36 -12.05 11.90
N GLU A 12 13.10 -12.19 12.23
CA GLU A 12 12.29 -11.08 12.74
C GLU A 12 11.46 -11.52 13.95
N LEU A 13 11.55 -10.76 15.04
CA LEU A 13 10.66 -10.85 16.18
C LEU A 13 9.63 -9.74 16.07
N ARG A 14 8.36 -10.08 15.98
CA ARG A 14 7.24 -9.14 15.98
C ARG A 14 6.48 -9.25 17.28
N ILE A 15 6.42 -8.14 18.01
CA ILE A 15 5.65 -7.99 19.24
C ILE A 15 4.50 -7.04 18.97
N ASN A 16 3.30 -7.45 19.32
CA ASN A 16 2.09 -6.67 19.04
C ASN A 16 1.58 -6.01 20.33
N ASP A 17 1.94 -4.74 20.55
CA ASP A 17 1.58 -3.97 21.76
C ASP A 17 0.19 -3.31 21.69
N ILE A 18 -0.57 -3.53 20.62
CA ILE A 18 -1.90 -2.92 20.41
C ILE A 18 -3.04 -3.72 21.07
N GLY A 19 -2.73 -4.59 22.02
CA GLY A 19 -3.71 -5.49 22.64
C GLY A 19 -4.17 -6.63 21.74
N TYR A 20 -3.46 -6.90 20.64
CA TYR A 20 -3.74 -7.98 19.71
C TYR A 20 -3.18 -9.32 20.21
N GLU A 21 -4.00 -10.36 20.09
CA GLU A 21 -3.62 -11.74 20.36
C GLU A 21 -4.08 -12.65 19.20
N TYR A 22 -3.22 -13.58 18.82
CA TYR A 22 -3.52 -14.58 17.82
C TYR A 22 -3.83 -15.93 18.49
N ALA A 23 -4.99 -16.48 18.15
CA ALA A 23 -5.47 -17.74 18.71
C ALA A 23 -5.06 -18.91 17.80
N THR A 24 -4.17 -19.78 18.30
CA THR A 24 -3.81 -21.05 17.67
C THR A 24 -4.42 -22.23 18.40
N SER A 25 -4.82 -23.27 17.67
CA SER A 25 -5.25 -24.52 18.27
C SER A 25 -4.01 -25.39 18.60
N ALA A 26 -3.83 -25.68 19.86
CA ALA A 26 -2.74 -26.59 20.33
C ALA A 26 -3.16 -28.07 20.39
N GLY A 27 -4.28 -28.45 19.75
CA GLY A 27 -4.89 -29.77 19.84
C GLY A 27 -5.88 -29.91 21.00
N GLU A 28 -6.71 -30.94 20.99
CA GLU A 28 -7.70 -31.31 22.06
C GLU A 28 -8.55 -30.14 22.60
N GLY A 29 -8.86 -29.14 21.75
CA GLY A 29 -9.67 -27.98 22.13
C GLY A 29 -8.93 -26.90 22.95
N VAL A 30 -7.62 -26.99 23.11
CA VAL A 30 -6.82 -25.98 23.77
C VAL A 30 -6.48 -24.86 22.79
N THR A 31 -6.85 -23.64 23.14
CA THR A 31 -6.48 -22.42 22.40
C THR A 31 -5.32 -21.73 23.12
N VAL A 32 -4.23 -21.50 22.40
CA VAL A 32 -3.10 -20.70 22.87
C VAL A 32 -3.20 -19.34 22.23
N LEU A 33 -3.09 -18.30 23.06
CA LEU A 33 -3.03 -16.90 22.62
C LEU A 33 -1.57 -16.44 22.63
N SER A 34 -1.14 -15.82 21.55
CA SER A 34 0.22 -15.23 21.43
C SER A 34 0.13 -13.83 20.81
N ASN A 35 0.95 -12.93 21.32
CA ASN A 35 1.19 -11.60 20.76
C ASN A 35 2.61 -11.42 20.23
N GLU A 36 3.48 -12.43 20.42
CA GLU A 36 4.87 -12.44 19.97
C GLU A 36 5.07 -13.52 18.92
N PHE A 37 5.77 -13.21 17.84
CA PHE A 37 6.01 -14.12 16.72
C PHE A 37 7.45 -13.99 16.24
N LEU A 38 8.24 -15.04 16.43
CA LEU A 38 9.59 -15.15 15.89
C LEU A 38 9.55 -15.91 14.57
N THR A 39 10.02 -15.28 13.51
CA THR A 39 10.12 -15.89 12.18
C THR A 39 11.56 -15.94 11.70
N GLY A 40 11.90 -17.07 11.08
CA GLY A 40 13.09 -17.21 10.25
C GLY A 40 12.65 -17.56 8.83
N GLY A 41 12.96 -16.71 7.86
CA GLY A 41 12.38 -16.85 6.53
C GLY A 41 13.27 -16.42 5.37
N VAL A 42 12.78 -16.74 4.18
CA VAL A 42 13.40 -16.41 2.91
C VAL A 42 12.43 -15.58 2.08
N THR A 43 12.93 -14.48 1.53
CA THR A 43 12.21 -13.64 0.56
C THR A 43 12.82 -13.80 -0.82
N LEU A 44 11.98 -14.04 -1.81
CA LEU A 44 12.32 -14.03 -3.22
C LEU A 44 11.59 -12.88 -3.89
N GLY A 45 12.28 -12.11 -4.70
CA GLY A 45 11.64 -11.04 -5.45
C GLY A 45 12.15 -10.96 -6.87
N ALA A 46 11.25 -10.52 -7.75
CA ALA A 46 11.54 -10.31 -9.16
C ALA A 46 10.87 -9.02 -9.64
N ARG A 47 11.61 -8.22 -10.41
CA ARG A 47 11.08 -7.06 -11.13
C ARG A 47 11.45 -7.16 -12.60
N PHE A 48 10.45 -7.00 -13.46
CA PHE A 48 10.62 -7.03 -14.92
C PHE A 48 10.19 -5.68 -15.50
N ALA A 49 11.15 -4.96 -16.08
CA ALA A 49 10.96 -3.65 -16.70
C ALA A 49 11.55 -3.66 -18.12
N PHE A 50 10.76 -4.11 -19.08
CA PHE A 50 11.23 -4.25 -20.46
C PHE A 50 11.67 -2.92 -21.07
N ARG A 51 12.87 -2.89 -21.69
CA ARG A 51 13.49 -1.69 -22.31
C ARG A 51 13.52 -0.46 -21.38
N GLU A 52 13.78 -0.68 -20.11
CA GLU A 52 13.97 0.39 -19.14
C GLU A 52 15.20 1.22 -19.47
N ARG A 53 15.04 2.53 -19.45
CA ARG A 53 16.16 3.46 -19.61
C ARG A 53 16.76 3.73 -18.25
N ILE A 54 18.07 3.60 -18.13
CA ILE A 54 18.81 3.82 -16.90
C ILE A 54 19.83 4.94 -17.13
N ALA A 55 19.83 5.93 -16.28
CA ALA A 55 20.89 6.91 -16.14
C ALA A 55 21.91 6.39 -15.13
N ARG A 56 23.17 6.33 -15.52
CA ARG A 56 24.28 5.98 -14.62
C ARG A 56 24.89 7.25 -14.06
N LEU A 57 24.76 7.43 -12.78
CA LEU A 57 25.46 8.45 -11.99
C LEU A 57 26.73 7.81 -11.38
N PRO A 58 27.70 8.60 -10.92
CA PRO A 58 28.95 8.06 -10.37
C PRO A 58 28.76 7.11 -9.19
N ASP A 59 27.72 7.32 -8.40
CA ASP A 59 27.40 6.61 -7.14
C ASP A 59 26.20 5.66 -7.23
N ARG A 60 25.35 5.81 -8.27
CA ARG A 60 24.11 5.05 -8.39
C ARG A 60 23.57 5.00 -9.81
N GLU A 61 22.74 3.98 -10.07
CA GLU A 61 21.91 3.91 -11.27
C GLU A 61 20.50 4.40 -10.94
N VAL A 62 19.94 5.24 -11.80
CA VAL A 62 18.58 5.82 -11.64
C VAL A 62 17.73 5.40 -12.83
N SER A 63 16.58 4.80 -12.55
CA SER A 63 15.61 4.48 -13.61
C SER A 63 14.97 5.75 -14.17
N LEU A 64 15.05 5.92 -15.48
CA LEU A 64 14.31 6.94 -16.24
C LEU A 64 12.97 6.41 -16.75
N GLY A 65 12.55 5.22 -16.27
CA GLY A 65 11.31 4.59 -16.63
C GLY A 65 11.34 3.84 -17.95
N THR A 66 10.21 3.23 -18.28
CA THR A 66 9.99 2.46 -19.49
C THR A 66 8.64 2.81 -20.11
N LYS A 67 8.51 2.56 -21.42
CA LYS A 67 7.23 2.64 -22.13
C LYS A 67 6.36 1.40 -21.92
N TRP A 68 6.88 0.36 -21.30
CA TRP A 68 6.19 -0.91 -21.07
C TRP A 68 5.69 -1.01 -19.63
N PRO A 69 4.73 -1.89 -19.34
CA PRO A 69 4.39 -2.21 -17.96
C PRO A 69 5.61 -2.74 -17.20
N VAL A 70 5.69 -2.39 -15.92
CA VAL A 70 6.65 -2.95 -14.97
C VAL A 70 5.92 -3.96 -14.12
N LEU A 71 6.42 -5.19 -14.09
CA LEU A 71 5.90 -6.27 -13.25
C LEU A 71 6.82 -6.44 -12.05
N SER A 72 6.24 -6.56 -10.86
CA SER A 72 6.97 -6.90 -9.64
C SER A 72 6.25 -8.04 -8.92
N VAL A 73 7.03 -9.02 -8.44
CA VAL A 73 6.53 -10.14 -7.64
C VAL A 73 7.45 -10.30 -6.45
N ASN A 74 6.86 -10.52 -5.27
CA ASN A 74 7.58 -10.86 -4.04
C ASN A 74 6.89 -12.05 -3.38
N ALA A 75 7.69 -13.03 -2.97
CA ALA A 75 7.25 -14.19 -2.20
C ALA A 75 8.11 -14.29 -0.94
N PHE A 76 7.46 -14.47 0.19
CA PHE A 76 8.08 -14.72 1.49
C PHE A 76 7.61 -16.05 2.03
N ARG A 77 8.50 -16.81 2.63
CA ARG A 77 8.16 -18.02 3.39
C ARG A 77 9.07 -18.13 4.61
N SER A 78 8.47 -18.33 5.78
CA SER A 78 9.18 -18.71 7.01
C SER A 78 9.09 -20.21 7.25
N PHE A 79 10.06 -20.73 8.00
CA PHE A 79 10.17 -22.14 8.33
C PHE A 79 10.43 -22.27 9.83
N THR A 80 9.74 -23.22 10.47
CA THR A 80 10.00 -23.57 11.86
C THR A 80 11.42 -24.11 12.00
N GLY A 81 12.15 -23.62 13.02
CA GLY A 81 13.53 -24.03 13.31
C GLY A 81 14.60 -23.29 12.49
N LEU A 82 14.25 -22.60 11.41
CA LEU A 82 15.21 -21.76 10.69
C LEU A 82 15.49 -20.50 11.50
N TRP A 83 16.74 -20.30 11.91
CA TRP A 83 17.16 -19.20 12.81
C TRP A 83 16.27 -19.05 14.06
N GLU A 84 15.93 -20.18 14.68
CA GLU A 84 15.03 -20.24 15.85
C GLU A 84 13.59 -19.78 15.57
N GLY A 85 13.19 -19.67 14.30
CA GLY A 85 11.83 -19.31 13.93
C GLY A 85 10.80 -20.29 14.47
N GLU A 86 9.72 -19.78 15.03
CA GLU A 86 8.65 -20.57 15.64
C GLU A 86 7.40 -20.61 14.73
N LEU A 87 7.22 -19.55 13.95
CA LEU A 87 6.05 -19.40 13.07
C LEU A 87 6.37 -19.79 11.64
N GLU A 88 5.63 -20.76 11.11
CA GLU A 88 5.62 -21.06 9.68
C GLU A 88 4.48 -20.30 9.01
N THR A 89 4.81 -19.48 8.01
CA THR A 89 3.84 -18.72 7.23
C THR A 89 4.40 -18.38 5.86
N TRP A 90 3.53 -17.96 4.94
CA TRP A 90 3.92 -17.54 3.61
C TRP A 90 3.04 -16.41 3.11
N ARG A 91 3.58 -15.60 2.20
CA ARG A 91 2.81 -14.59 1.45
C ARG A 91 3.43 -14.34 0.08
N VAL A 92 2.59 -14.07 -0.89
CA VAL A 92 2.98 -13.72 -2.25
C VAL A 92 2.20 -12.48 -2.65
N ASN A 93 2.89 -11.48 -3.16
CA ASN A 93 2.27 -10.28 -3.70
C ASN A 93 2.88 -9.93 -5.06
N ALA A 94 2.05 -9.38 -5.93
CA ALA A 94 2.45 -8.93 -7.26
C ALA A 94 1.88 -7.55 -7.55
N SER A 95 2.56 -6.79 -8.39
CA SER A 95 2.04 -5.52 -8.93
C SER A 95 2.40 -5.34 -10.41
N ILE A 96 1.55 -4.58 -11.08
CA ILE A 96 1.73 -4.12 -12.45
C ILE A 96 1.62 -2.61 -12.44
N ASP A 97 2.69 -1.93 -12.82
CA ASP A 97 2.78 -0.48 -12.91
C ASP A 97 2.87 -0.03 -14.36
N LYS A 98 2.07 0.95 -14.75
CA LYS A 98 2.11 1.50 -16.10
C LYS A 98 1.82 3.00 -16.10
N VAL A 99 2.66 3.77 -16.79
CA VAL A 99 2.41 5.18 -17.10
C VAL A 99 2.14 5.32 -18.59
N PHE A 100 1.03 5.99 -18.92
CA PHE A 100 0.66 6.36 -20.26
C PHE A 100 0.88 7.85 -20.43
N HIS A 101 1.78 8.25 -21.33
CA HIS A 101 1.97 9.66 -21.70
C HIS A 101 0.96 10.03 -22.78
N ILE A 102 -0.07 10.78 -22.42
CA ILE A 102 -1.11 11.20 -23.33
C ILE A 102 -0.77 12.61 -23.83
N ARG A 103 -0.43 12.70 -25.12
CA ARG A 103 -0.05 13.96 -25.73
C ARG A 103 -1.13 15.01 -25.49
N LEU A 104 -0.75 16.20 -24.99
CA LEU A 104 -1.61 17.33 -24.61
C LEU A 104 -2.43 17.16 -23.33
N PHE A 105 -2.64 15.93 -22.86
CA PHE A 105 -3.48 15.66 -21.68
C PHE A 105 -2.69 15.22 -20.44
N GLY A 106 -1.34 15.10 -20.57
CA GLY A 106 -0.48 14.75 -19.45
C GLY A 106 -0.27 13.25 -19.26
N ASP A 107 -0.17 12.80 -18.02
CA ASP A 107 0.23 11.45 -17.68
C ASP A 107 -0.86 10.72 -16.91
N LEU A 108 -1.19 9.50 -17.37
CA LEU A 108 -2.07 8.58 -16.68
C LEU A 108 -1.22 7.47 -16.07
N SER A 109 -1.12 7.45 -14.75
CA SER A 109 -0.46 6.40 -13.98
C SER A 109 -1.47 5.38 -13.49
N LEU A 110 -1.17 4.12 -13.72
CA LEU A 110 -1.99 2.98 -13.34
C LEU A 110 -1.15 2.00 -12.54
N ARG A 111 -1.64 1.55 -11.38
CA ARG A 111 -1.09 0.44 -10.63
C ARG A 111 -2.19 -0.55 -10.27
N LEU A 112 -1.96 -1.80 -10.64
CA LEU A 112 -2.71 -2.96 -10.15
C LEU A 112 -1.81 -3.71 -9.18
N MET A 113 -2.36 -4.13 -8.06
CA MET A 113 -1.63 -4.94 -7.10
C MET A 113 -2.56 -5.97 -6.45
N GLY A 114 -1.98 -7.08 -6.04
CA GLY A 114 -2.71 -8.12 -5.35
C GLY A 114 -1.77 -9.03 -4.58
N GLY A 115 -2.32 -9.75 -3.63
CA GLY A 115 -1.55 -10.67 -2.81
C GLY A 115 -2.43 -11.73 -2.18
N VAL A 116 -1.76 -12.82 -1.82
CA VAL A 116 -2.33 -13.94 -1.07
C VAL A 116 -1.33 -14.32 0.01
N ALA A 117 -1.81 -14.54 1.22
CA ALA A 117 -1.03 -14.95 2.37
C ALA A 117 -1.64 -16.20 3.00
N ASP A 118 -0.91 -16.82 3.89
CA ASP A 118 -1.41 -17.91 4.72
C ASP A 118 -2.61 -17.43 5.56
N PRO A 119 -3.80 -18.01 5.39
CA PRO A 119 -4.98 -17.63 6.16
C PRO A 119 -4.83 -17.82 7.68
N ASN A 120 -3.87 -18.65 8.09
CA ASN A 120 -3.57 -18.94 9.50
C ASN A 120 -2.39 -18.11 10.02
N ALA A 121 -2.03 -17.03 9.36
CA ALA A 121 -0.98 -16.15 9.82
C ALA A 121 -1.49 -15.06 10.78
N PRO A 122 -0.69 -14.59 11.74
CA PRO A 122 -0.99 -13.40 12.53
C PRO A 122 -1.12 -12.14 11.65
N TYR A 123 -1.85 -11.11 12.13
CA TYR A 123 -2.16 -9.90 11.34
C TYR A 123 -0.92 -9.23 10.75
N SER A 124 0.21 -9.29 11.42
CA SER A 124 1.47 -8.68 10.98
C SER A 124 2.06 -9.30 9.70
N TYR A 125 1.59 -10.48 9.31
CA TYR A 125 1.95 -11.18 8.07
C TYR A 125 0.86 -11.12 7.00
N LEU A 126 -0.31 -10.59 7.34
CA LEU A 126 -1.44 -10.36 6.43
C LEU A 126 -1.37 -8.97 5.77
N TYR A 127 -2.38 -8.62 4.99
CA TYR A 127 -2.44 -7.38 4.25
C TYR A 127 -3.44 -6.39 4.86
N ASN A 128 -3.05 -5.14 5.00
CA ASN A 128 -3.86 -4.04 5.51
C ASN A 128 -4.12 -2.91 4.49
N LEU A 129 -3.93 -3.17 3.20
CA LEU A 129 -4.16 -2.29 2.06
C LEU A 129 -3.57 -0.87 2.12
N ARG A 130 -2.65 -0.60 3.03
CA ARG A 130 -1.92 0.68 3.16
C ARG A 130 -2.82 1.92 3.21
N GLY A 131 -3.72 1.96 4.18
CA GLY A 131 -4.42 3.18 4.55
C GLY A 131 -3.45 4.21 5.13
N THR A 132 -3.61 5.48 4.78
CA THR A 132 -2.75 6.58 5.23
C THR A 132 -3.50 7.69 5.93
N ASN A 133 -4.77 7.49 6.26
CA ASN A 133 -5.51 8.41 7.11
C ASN A 133 -5.08 8.18 8.58
N GLY A 134 -4.59 9.21 9.24
CA GLY A 134 -4.09 9.13 10.62
C GLY A 134 -5.17 8.97 11.70
N GLY A 135 -6.44 8.93 11.33
CA GLY A 135 -7.54 8.79 12.29
C GLY A 135 -7.66 9.95 13.28
N GLY A 136 -7.10 11.12 12.94
CA GLY A 136 -7.21 12.32 13.74
C GLY A 136 -8.68 12.71 13.94
N THR A 137 -9.04 13.11 15.16
CA THR A 137 -10.35 13.68 15.45
C THR A 137 -10.46 15.08 14.84
N LYS A 138 -11.70 15.60 14.69
CA LYS A 138 -11.91 17.00 14.24
C LYS A 138 -11.21 18.03 15.15
N GLU A 139 -10.87 17.63 16.38
CA GLU A 139 -10.25 18.47 17.41
C GLU A 139 -8.71 18.48 17.34
N ASP A 140 -8.12 17.48 16.69
CA ASP A 140 -6.65 17.40 16.46
C ASP A 140 -6.37 17.06 14.99
N PRO A 141 -6.44 18.05 14.09
CA PRO A 141 -6.16 17.84 12.67
C PRO A 141 -4.67 17.57 12.47
N THR A 142 -4.29 16.31 12.42
CA THR A 142 -2.93 15.91 12.07
C THR A 142 -2.65 16.33 10.63
N LEU A 143 -1.53 16.99 10.38
CA LEU A 143 -1.08 17.29 9.04
C LEU A 143 -0.81 15.98 8.30
N LEU A 144 -1.71 15.62 7.41
CA LEU A 144 -1.63 14.37 6.68
C LEU A 144 -0.89 14.55 5.37
N LEU A 145 0.14 13.74 5.16
CA LEU A 145 0.84 13.65 3.89
C LEU A 145 0.19 12.59 3.00
N ALA A 146 -0.07 12.94 1.76
CA ALA A 146 -0.50 11.98 0.76
C ALA A 146 0.71 11.14 0.32
N ALA A 147 0.50 9.83 0.22
CA ALA A 147 1.49 8.91 -0.33
C ALA A 147 0.96 8.28 -1.62
N ASP A 148 1.83 8.12 -2.61
CA ASP A 148 1.44 7.50 -3.87
C ASP A 148 1.12 6.01 -3.67
N ASN A 149 0.12 5.53 -4.41
CA ASN A 149 -0.33 4.13 -4.38
C ASN A 149 -0.77 3.64 -2.99
N THR A 150 -1.45 4.50 -2.26
CA THR A 150 -2.09 4.20 -0.96
C THR A 150 -3.53 4.72 -0.95
N PHE A 151 -4.34 4.23 -0.03
CA PHE A 151 -5.69 4.74 0.20
C PHE A 151 -5.62 5.93 1.15
N GLN A 152 -6.07 7.08 0.68
CA GLN A 152 -5.90 8.36 1.39
C GLN A 152 -6.93 8.57 2.49
N THR A 153 -8.14 8.00 2.33
CA THR A 153 -9.24 8.11 3.28
C THR A 153 -9.36 6.92 4.23
N MET A 154 -8.64 5.82 3.93
CA MET A 154 -8.59 4.63 4.77
C MET A 154 -7.67 4.85 5.96
N VAL A 155 -8.12 4.49 7.15
CA VAL A 155 -7.31 4.52 8.37
C VAL A 155 -6.27 3.38 8.33
N ALA A 156 -5.12 3.61 8.92
CA ALA A 156 -4.10 2.54 9.04
C ALA A 156 -4.68 1.35 9.83
N ASN A 157 -4.49 0.14 9.33
CA ASN A 157 -5.01 -1.11 9.89
C ASN A 157 -6.55 -1.20 10.03
N GLU A 158 -7.31 -0.39 9.29
CA GLU A 158 -8.77 -0.46 9.27
C GLU A 158 -9.27 -1.81 8.73
N PHE A 159 -8.61 -2.33 7.72
CA PHE A 159 -8.95 -3.60 7.09
C PHE A 159 -7.82 -4.61 7.21
N LEU A 160 -8.19 -5.87 7.36
CA LEU A 160 -7.28 -7.00 7.34
C LEU A 160 -7.74 -8.01 6.31
N ALA A 161 -6.79 -8.54 5.52
CA ALA A 161 -7.07 -9.50 4.47
C ALA A 161 -5.95 -10.53 4.33
N ASP A 162 -6.30 -11.81 4.11
CA ASP A 162 -5.35 -12.84 3.70
C ASP A 162 -5.16 -12.87 2.16
N ARG A 163 -6.10 -12.28 1.42
CA ARG A 163 -6.05 -12.08 -0.02
C ARG A 163 -6.67 -10.75 -0.39
N TYR A 164 -6.06 -10.05 -1.33
CA TYR A 164 -6.55 -8.75 -1.77
C TYR A 164 -6.22 -8.48 -3.23
N ALA A 165 -6.99 -7.57 -3.81
CA ALA A 165 -6.66 -6.88 -5.04
C ALA A 165 -6.88 -5.37 -4.85
N ALA A 166 -6.00 -4.55 -5.39
CA ALA A 166 -6.11 -3.10 -5.32
C ALA A 166 -5.72 -2.46 -6.65
N PHE A 167 -6.36 -1.34 -6.94
CA PHE A 167 -6.20 -0.56 -8.15
C PHE A 167 -5.99 0.90 -7.76
N HIS A 168 -4.94 1.51 -8.29
CA HIS A 168 -4.65 2.93 -8.11
C HIS A 168 -4.50 3.58 -9.47
N LEU A 169 -5.24 4.66 -9.69
CA LEU A 169 -5.19 5.46 -10.89
C LEU A 169 -4.97 6.92 -10.53
N LYS A 170 -4.01 7.56 -11.19
CA LYS A 170 -3.78 9.01 -11.09
C LYS A 170 -3.61 9.57 -12.49
N HIS A 171 -4.45 10.52 -12.86
CA HIS A 171 -4.28 11.29 -14.09
C HIS A 171 -3.81 12.70 -13.76
N SER A 172 -2.61 13.05 -14.21
CA SER A 172 -2.05 14.40 -14.08
C SER A 172 -2.17 15.12 -15.42
N PHE A 173 -2.90 16.24 -15.46
CA PHE A 173 -3.11 17.02 -16.68
C PHE A 173 -1.90 17.84 -17.13
N GLY A 174 -0.75 17.64 -16.47
CA GLY A 174 0.47 18.41 -16.76
C GLY A 174 0.44 19.79 -16.10
N THR A 175 1.37 20.64 -16.51
CA THR A 175 1.47 21.99 -15.93
C THR A 175 0.49 22.94 -16.60
N LEU A 176 -0.32 23.64 -15.79
CA LEU A 176 -1.22 24.67 -16.27
C LEU A 176 -0.50 25.83 -17.00
N LEU A 177 -1.28 26.62 -17.72
CA LEU A 177 -0.79 27.76 -18.53
C LEU A 177 -0.03 28.80 -17.70
N VAL A 178 -0.34 28.95 -16.41
CA VAL A 178 0.35 29.87 -15.51
C VAL A 178 1.60 29.18 -14.95
N LYS A 179 2.77 29.67 -15.37
CA LYS A 179 4.08 29.12 -14.97
C LYS A 179 4.95 30.22 -14.37
N GLY A 180 5.30 30.09 -13.11
CA GLY A 180 6.34 30.87 -12.44
C GLY A 180 7.60 30.04 -12.22
N LYS A 181 8.68 30.67 -11.74
CA LYS A 181 9.94 29.98 -11.43
C LYS A 181 9.73 28.85 -10.41
N HIS A 182 8.93 29.10 -9.38
CA HIS A 182 8.64 28.16 -8.29
C HIS A 182 7.17 27.71 -8.25
N PHE A 183 6.33 28.26 -9.13
CA PHE A 183 4.90 27.97 -9.22
C PHE A 183 4.61 27.25 -10.53
N LYS A 184 4.36 25.95 -10.46
CA LYS A 184 4.09 25.08 -11.63
C LYS A 184 2.99 24.06 -11.26
N PRO A 185 1.77 24.52 -10.96
CA PRO A 185 0.71 23.64 -10.50
C PRO A 185 0.35 22.60 -11.55
N ARG A 186 0.17 21.37 -11.11
CA ARG A 186 -0.23 20.21 -11.92
C ARG A 186 -1.51 19.66 -11.35
N PRO A 187 -2.68 20.03 -11.90
CA PRO A 187 -3.93 19.44 -11.48
C PRO A 187 -4.01 17.98 -11.92
N GLY A 188 -4.74 17.20 -11.16
CA GLY A 188 -4.96 15.79 -11.45
C GLY A 188 -6.17 15.24 -10.74
N VAL A 189 -6.57 14.06 -11.15
CA VAL A 189 -7.60 13.27 -10.50
C VAL A 189 -7.03 11.92 -10.10
N VAL A 190 -7.54 11.40 -8.98
CA VAL A 190 -7.13 10.12 -8.40
C VAL A 190 -8.38 9.26 -8.23
N TYR A 191 -8.25 7.98 -8.50
CA TYR A 191 -9.27 6.98 -8.19
C TYR A 191 -8.59 5.72 -7.68
N ASN A 192 -8.99 5.26 -6.49
CA ASN A 192 -8.46 4.05 -5.87
C ASN A 192 -9.61 3.10 -5.53
N ALA A 193 -9.38 1.82 -5.76
CA ALA A 193 -10.32 0.76 -5.41
C ALA A 193 -9.55 -0.42 -4.81
N GLY A 194 -10.14 -1.07 -3.82
CA GLY A 194 -9.55 -2.25 -3.17
C GLY A 194 -10.63 -3.21 -2.71
N ILE A 195 -10.34 -4.49 -2.79
CA ILE A 195 -11.18 -5.58 -2.29
C ILE A 195 -10.30 -6.65 -1.68
N GLY A 196 -10.80 -7.37 -0.70
CA GLY A 196 -10.06 -8.45 -0.07
C GLY A 196 -10.97 -9.33 0.76
N ASP A 197 -10.39 -10.34 1.39
CA ASP A 197 -11.13 -11.22 2.29
C ASP A 197 -10.22 -11.72 3.41
N LEU A 198 -10.81 -12.11 4.53
CA LEU A 198 -10.14 -12.69 5.68
C LEU A 198 -10.80 -14.02 6.02
N SER A 199 -10.12 -15.13 5.75
CA SER A 199 -10.66 -16.47 5.88
C SER A 199 -10.84 -16.91 7.33
N ALA A 200 -9.96 -16.48 8.24
CA ALA A 200 -9.94 -16.93 9.64
C ALA A 200 -10.09 -15.76 10.65
N PRO A 201 -11.18 -14.97 10.60
CA PRO A 201 -11.33 -13.77 11.45
C PRO A 201 -11.37 -14.10 12.95
N LEU A 202 -11.80 -15.30 13.34
CA LEU A 202 -11.90 -15.71 14.75
C LEU A 202 -10.55 -15.97 15.41
N ASN A 203 -9.48 -16.11 14.63
CA ASN A 203 -8.12 -16.30 15.15
C ASN A 203 -7.53 -14.96 15.62
N HIS A 204 -8.09 -13.83 15.20
CA HIS A 204 -7.62 -12.49 15.54
C HIS A 204 -8.46 -11.94 16.70
N ARG A 205 -7.85 -11.70 17.86
CA ARG A 205 -8.50 -11.24 19.09
C ARG A 205 -7.86 -9.98 19.64
N GLY A 206 -8.56 -9.30 20.54
CA GLY A 206 -8.09 -8.10 21.23
C GLY A 206 -8.15 -6.82 20.39
N TYR A 207 -8.05 -6.89 19.07
CA TYR A 207 -8.19 -5.77 18.15
C TYR A 207 -9.27 -6.08 17.11
N SER A 208 -10.14 -5.12 16.82
CA SER A 208 -11.22 -5.29 15.86
C SER A 208 -10.75 -4.94 14.45
N PHE A 209 -10.68 -5.94 13.59
CA PHE A 209 -10.42 -5.76 12.15
C PHE A 209 -11.70 -5.90 11.36
N THR A 210 -11.85 -5.10 10.32
CA THR A 210 -12.91 -5.27 9.33
C THR A 210 -12.38 -6.07 8.14
N ALA A 211 -13.10 -7.11 7.73
CA ALA A 211 -12.79 -7.81 6.49
C ALA A 211 -13.26 -6.98 5.30
N LEU A 212 -12.43 -6.84 4.26
CA LEU A 212 -12.70 -6.02 3.09
C LEU A 212 -13.50 -6.79 2.02
N LYS A 213 -14.66 -7.35 2.40
CA LYS A 213 -15.48 -8.18 1.51
C LYS A 213 -16.14 -7.42 0.38
N ASP A 214 -16.52 -6.17 0.63
CA ASP A 214 -17.05 -5.26 -0.36
C ASP A 214 -15.93 -4.35 -0.90
N PRO A 215 -16.10 -3.72 -2.08
CA PRO A 215 -15.10 -2.79 -2.60
C PRO A 215 -14.96 -1.54 -1.74
N PHE A 216 -13.74 -1.23 -1.28
CA PHE A 216 -13.38 0.09 -0.80
C PHE A 216 -13.11 1.00 -1.98
N LEU A 217 -13.75 2.15 -2.04
CA LEU A 217 -13.67 3.07 -3.15
C LEU A 217 -13.37 4.48 -2.66
N GLU A 218 -12.41 5.14 -3.30
CA GLU A 218 -12.15 6.56 -3.08
C GLU A 218 -11.80 7.27 -4.38
N ALA A 219 -12.21 8.53 -4.47
CA ALA A 219 -11.87 9.43 -5.55
C ALA A 219 -11.23 10.70 -4.99
N GLY A 220 -10.39 11.37 -5.75
CA GLY A 220 -9.76 12.60 -5.29
C GLY A 220 -9.40 13.54 -6.41
N VAL A 221 -9.23 14.80 -6.03
CA VAL A 221 -8.64 15.83 -6.87
C VAL A 221 -7.36 16.31 -6.20
N VAL A 222 -6.32 16.52 -7.00
CA VAL A 222 -5.01 16.94 -6.51
C VAL A 222 -4.51 18.12 -7.32
N VAL A 223 -3.77 19.00 -6.69
CA VAL A 223 -2.96 20.00 -7.38
C VAL A 223 -1.55 19.85 -6.86
N ASP A 224 -0.73 19.12 -7.61
CA ASP A 224 0.67 18.88 -7.27
C ASP A 224 1.53 20.07 -7.65
N ASN A 225 2.71 20.18 -7.00
CA ASN A 225 3.75 21.16 -7.34
C ASN A 225 3.24 22.60 -7.41
N ILE A 226 2.39 23.00 -6.49
CA ILE A 226 1.93 24.40 -6.35
C ILE A 226 3.13 25.27 -6.04
N LEU A 227 3.95 24.89 -5.05
CA LEU A 227 5.15 25.62 -4.65
C LEU A 227 6.29 24.63 -4.36
N SER A 228 7.35 24.69 -5.21
CA SER A 228 8.60 23.92 -4.99
C SER A 228 8.40 22.43 -4.65
N GLY A 229 7.48 21.77 -5.33
CA GLY A 229 7.20 20.34 -5.13
C GLY A 229 6.10 20.04 -4.11
N VAL A 230 5.60 21.02 -3.38
CA VAL A 230 4.47 20.86 -2.46
C VAL A 230 3.16 21.12 -3.18
N GLY A 231 2.15 20.33 -2.89
CA GLY A 231 0.80 20.42 -3.43
C GLY A 231 -0.25 20.10 -2.37
N VAL A 232 -1.50 20.04 -2.79
CA VAL A 232 -2.65 19.69 -1.95
C VAL A 232 -3.56 18.71 -2.68
N GLY A 233 -4.26 17.87 -1.91
CA GLY A 233 -5.25 16.94 -2.41
C GLY A 233 -6.47 16.90 -1.52
N ALA A 234 -7.63 16.72 -2.13
CA ALA A 234 -8.90 16.43 -1.47
C ALA A 234 -9.39 15.07 -1.95
N TYR A 235 -9.70 14.20 -1.02
CA TYR A 235 -10.10 12.82 -1.29
C TYR A 235 -11.46 12.56 -0.65
N TYR A 236 -12.26 11.75 -1.32
CA TYR A 236 -13.60 11.38 -0.90
C TYR A 236 -13.79 9.87 -0.94
N ARG A 237 -14.15 9.30 0.21
CA ARG A 237 -14.52 7.89 0.36
C ARG A 237 -15.98 7.72 -0.03
N HIS A 238 -16.27 6.70 -0.85
CA HIS A 238 -17.63 6.41 -1.29
C HIS A 238 -17.87 4.89 -1.38
N GLY A 239 -19.09 4.50 -1.68
CA GLY A 239 -19.50 3.10 -1.82
C GLY A 239 -19.81 2.43 -0.47
N PRO A 240 -19.68 1.09 -0.37
CA PRO A 240 -20.16 0.32 0.77
C PRO A 240 -19.57 0.71 2.12
N TYR A 241 -18.34 1.19 2.14
CA TYR A 241 -17.63 1.59 3.36
C TYR A 241 -17.68 3.10 3.63
N ALA A 242 -18.50 3.86 2.90
CA ALA A 242 -18.69 5.28 3.21
C ALA A 242 -19.31 5.47 4.60
N PHE A 243 -18.86 6.48 5.33
CA PHE A 243 -19.47 6.88 6.60
C PHE A 243 -20.85 7.53 6.36
N ALA A 244 -21.73 7.40 7.34
CA ALA A 244 -23.09 7.96 7.26
C ALA A 244 -23.08 9.50 7.17
N ASP A 245 -22.17 10.18 7.88
CA ASP A 245 -21.95 11.61 7.71
C ASP A 245 -21.06 11.85 6.48
N THR A 246 -21.58 12.59 5.52
CA THR A 246 -20.88 12.95 4.28
C THR A 246 -19.54 13.64 4.56
N ASN A 247 -19.45 14.46 5.59
CA ASN A 247 -18.24 15.22 5.93
C ASN A 247 -17.09 14.31 6.40
N ASP A 248 -17.41 13.17 7.03
CA ASP A 248 -16.41 12.23 7.53
C ASP A 248 -15.74 11.44 6.41
N ASN A 249 -16.34 11.48 5.20
CA ASN A 249 -15.77 10.85 4.01
C ASN A 249 -14.71 11.71 3.30
N PHE A 250 -14.57 12.99 3.68
CA PHE A 250 -13.57 13.89 3.09
C PHE A 250 -12.29 13.92 3.89
N VAL A 251 -11.16 13.84 3.18
CA VAL A 251 -9.82 14.00 3.75
C VAL A 251 -9.01 14.97 2.88
N PHE A 252 -8.39 15.95 3.54
CA PHE A 252 -7.47 16.90 2.88
C PHE A 252 -6.04 16.54 3.26
N LYS A 253 -5.14 16.51 2.27
CA LYS A 253 -3.73 16.14 2.45
C LYS A 253 -2.80 17.07 1.71
N VAL A 254 -1.60 17.20 2.23
CA VAL A 254 -0.48 17.80 1.52
C VAL A 254 0.14 16.73 0.63
N THR A 255 0.36 17.05 -0.64
CA THR A 255 1.09 16.20 -1.58
C THR A 255 2.53 16.70 -1.72
N SER A 256 3.46 15.79 -1.94
CA SER A 256 4.85 16.14 -2.25
C SER A 256 5.28 15.45 -3.55
N SER A 257 5.84 16.22 -4.46
CA SER A 257 6.39 15.73 -5.72
C SER A 257 7.80 16.30 -5.90
N PHE A 258 8.80 15.57 -5.42
CA PHE A 258 10.20 15.91 -5.67
C PHE A 258 10.66 15.19 -6.93
N THR A 259 10.98 15.98 -7.97
CA THR A 259 11.67 15.46 -9.16
C THR A 259 13.16 15.74 -8.95
N PHE A 260 13.94 14.71 -8.71
CA PHE A 260 15.40 14.78 -8.64
C PHE A 260 16.00 14.68 -10.03
#